data_ae8ebf92bb26931525e955f899a2d254
#
_entry.id   ae8ebf92bb26931525e955f899a2d254
#
_cell.length_a   1.000
_cell.length_b   1.000
_cell.length_c   1.000
_cell.angle_alpha   90.00
_cell.angle_beta   90.00
_cell.angle_gamma   90.00
#
_symmetry.space_group_name_H-M   'P 1'
#
loop_
_entity.id
_entity.type
_entity.pdbx_description
1 polymer ?
#
loop_
_entity_poly.entity_id
_entity_poly.type
_entity_poly.pdbx_seq_one_letter_code
_entity_poly.pdbx_strand_id
1 'polypeptide(L)'
;IQRVLYRLVMQESIVVDGERVYVKKRYEEENQTASMIARRLLDQGEAYDIEKELAQAQTALGITLSEKQKQAVRMVFQNQISIITGGPGTGKTTVLKVILYIHAIVCRSQVQLMAPTGRAARRMAESTGHEDASTMHMALGLLGDFADYEDAVEYLEAGFLNLDEVSMVDMHLGYEFFRRVKPASRILLVGDVDQLPSVGAGDVFRQLIGCGLIPVTVLDLVFRQGKTSNIHLNARKMLANRTDFGFGDDFQFVSCNSADETAAMVRQLYQEEAARNGLDHVQILTPYRVKTVNGANELNRSLE
;
A
#
# COMPACT_ATOMS: atom_id res chain seq x y z
N ILE A 1 -0.22 37.77 -5.53
CA ILE A 1 0.34 36.44 -5.21
C ILE A 1 1.72 36.60 -4.61
N GLN A 2 2.71 37.23 -5.25
CA GLN A 2 4.11 37.38 -4.76
C GLN A 2 4.20 37.99 -3.36
N ARG A 3 3.45 39.08 -3.04
CA ARG A 3 3.43 39.70 -1.71
C ARG A 3 2.91 38.74 -0.62
N VAL A 4 1.95 37.90 -0.95
CA VAL A 4 1.40 36.89 -0.01
C VAL A 4 2.42 35.80 0.25
N LEU A 5 3.03 35.27 -0.81
CA LEU A 5 4.10 34.26 -0.69
C LEU A 5 5.26 34.78 0.14
N TYR A 6 5.74 36.00 -0.14
CA TYR A 6 6.81 36.64 0.64
C TYR A 6 6.46 36.74 2.13
N ARG A 7 5.23 37.16 2.46
CA ARG A 7 4.76 37.22 3.86
C ARG A 7 4.77 35.83 4.51
N LEU A 8 4.27 34.82 3.84
CA LEU A 8 4.23 33.44 4.37
C LEU A 8 5.63 32.86 4.58
N VAL A 9 6.59 33.17 3.70
CA VAL A 9 8.00 32.80 3.89
C VAL A 9 8.58 33.51 5.11
N MET A 10 8.34 34.82 5.25
CA MET A 10 8.82 35.59 6.42
C MET A 10 8.19 35.17 7.75
N GLN A 11 6.98 34.57 7.70
CA GLN A 11 6.30 33.97 8.84
C GLN A 11 6.73 32.49 9.06
N GLU A 12 7.67 32.02 8.29
CA GLU A 12 8.12 30.63 8.29
C GLU A 12 6.98 29.59 8.13
N SER A 13 5.86 29.98 7.54
CA SER A 13 4.72 29.08 7.30
C SER A 13 4.90 28.20 6.08
N ILE A 14 5.71 28.68 5.12
CA ILE A 14 6.04 27.96 3.89
C ILE A 14 7.55 28.00 3.61
N VAL A 15 8.01 27.02 2.84
CA VAL A 15 9.36 26.96 2.26
C VAL A 15 9.25 27.01 0.74
N VAL A 16 10.08 27.79 0.10
CA VAL A 16 10.22 27.85 -1.36
C VAL A 16 11.53 27.18 -1.73
N ASP A 17 11.46 26.13 -2.53
CA ASP A 17 12.61 25.39 -3.03
C ASP A 17 12.53 25.32 -4.57
N GLY A 18 13.32 26.14 -5.24
CA GLY A 18 13.22 26.36 -6.68
C GLY A 18 11.84 26.89 -7.09
N GLU A 19 11.13 26.12 -7.90
CA GLU A 19 9.75 26.45 -8.32
C GLU A 19 8.66 25.86 -7.43
N ARG A 20 9.03 25.08 -6.40
CA ARG A 20 8.11 24.38 -5.51
C ARG A 20 7.85 25.20 -4.25
N VAL A 21 6.61 25.15 -3.78
CA VAL A 21 6.17 25.79 -2.54
C VAL A 21 5.59 24.73 -1.62
N TYR A 22 6.16 24.62 -0.44
CA TYR A 22 5.79 23.65 0.57
C TYR A 22 5.20 24.32 1.80
N VAL A 23 4.26 23.69 2.47
CA VAL A 23 4.01 23.95 3.89
C VAL A 23 5.25 23.53 4.67
N LYS A 24 5.80 24.39 5.56
CA LYS A 24 7.08 24.16 6.27
C LYS A 24 7.14 22.76 6.90
N LYS A 25 6.10 22.36 7.65
CA LYS A 25 6.03 21.04 8.29
C LYS A 25 6.23 19.90 7.29
N ARG A 26 5.60 19.96 6.11
CA ARG A 26 5.72 18.90 5.07
C ARG A 26 7.12 18.86 4.44
N TYR A 27 7.73 20.00 4.25
CA TYR A 27 9.12 20.08 3.79
C TYR A 27 10.09 19.44 4.78
N GLU A 28 9.91 19.71 6.07
CA GLU A 28 10.72 19.14 7.15
C GLU A 28 10.53 17.63 7.25
N GLU A 29 9.29 17.13 7.20
CA GLU A 29 8.97 15.69 7.19
C GLU A 29 9.62 14.98 6.01
N GLU A 30 9.54 15.53 4.80
CA GLU A 30 10.16 14.98 3.59
C GLU A 30 11.68 14.89 3.73
N ASN A 31 12.34 15.96 4.14
CA ASN A 31 13.80 16.01 4.30
C ASN A 31 14.30 15.05 5.39
N GLN A 32 13.62 15.00 6.52
CA GLN A 32 13.97 14.10 7.62
C GLN A 32 13.78 12.63 7.19
N THR A 33 12.67 12.31 6.51
CA THR A 33 12.42 10.97 5.97
C THR A 33 13.51 10.56 4.98
N ALA A 34 13.85 11.43 4.05
CA ALA A 34 14.93 11.19 3.09
C ALA A 34 16.28 10.94 3.79
N SER A 35 16.59 11.73 4.82
CA SER A 35 17.81 11.59 5.63
C SER A 35 17.85 10.25 6.38
N MET A 36 16.73 9.82 6.97
CA MET A 36 16.63 8.54 7.68
C MET A 36 16.81 7.36 6.72
N ILE A 37 16.22 7.43 5.53
CA ILE A 37 16.36 6.40 4.50
C ILE A 37 17.79 6.38 3.96
N ALA A 38 18.39 7.54 3.67
CA ALA A 38 19.77 7.64 3.19
C ALA A 38 20.78 7.01 4.17
N ARG A 39 20.64 7.28 5.47
CA ARG A 39 21.49 6.63 6.51
C ARG A 39 21.35 5.11 6.48
N ARG A 40 20.12 4.60 6.30
CA ARG A 40 19.86 3.16 6.24
C ARG A 40 20.41 2.51 4.97
N LEU A 41 20.47 3.22 3.86
CA LEU A 41 21.09 2.75 2.62
C LEU A 41 22.64 2.70 2.72
N LEU A 42 23.23 3.55 3.56
CA LEU A 42 24.68 3.53 3.83
C LEU A 42 25.06 2.41 4.80
N ASP A 43 24.16 2.03 5.70
CA ASP A 43 24.35 0.89 6.60
C ASP A 43 23.88 -0.39 5.89
N GLN A 44 24.81 -1.16 5.35
CA GLN A 44 24.50 -2.36 4.58
C GLN A 44 23.86 -3.48 5.44
N GLY A 45 24.02 -3.41 6.76
CA GLY A 45 23.51 -4.42 7.68
C GLY A 45 24.03 -5.83 7.41
N GLU A 46 23.41 -6.83 8.02
CA GLU A 46 23.76 -8.23 7.82
C GLU A 46 23.05 -8.79 6.58
N ALA A 47 23.81 -9.34 5.64
CA ALA A 47 23.31 -10.03 4.47
C ALA A 47 23.32 -11.55 4.72
N TYR A 48 22.22 -12.21 4.38
CA TYR A 48 22.04 -13.66 4.57
C TYR A 48 22.03 -14.38 3.23
N ASP A 49 22.80 -15.48 3.14
CA ASP A 49 22.61 -16.47 2.07
C ASP A 49 21.48 -17.42 2.48
N ILE A 50 20.42 -17.43 1.70
CA ILE A 50 19.16 -18.09 2.03
C ILE A 50 18.76 -19.19 1.03
N GLU A 51 19.67 -19.61 0.16
CA GLU A 51 19.31 -20.55 -0.92
C GLU A 51 18.73 -21.88 -0.40
N LYS A 52 19.31 -22.38 0.70
CA LYS A 52 18.82 -23.60 1.35
C LYS A 52 17.43 -23.39 1.97
N GLU A 53 17.24 -22.31 2.69
CA GLU A 53 16.00 -21.95 3.37
C GLU A 53 14.90 -21.62 2.35
N LEU A 54 15.26 -21.02 1.21
CA LEU A 54 14.34 -20.74 0.11
C LEU A 54 13.79 -22.04 -0.52
N ALA A 55 14.66 -23.02 -0.74
CA ALA A 55 14.22 -24.33 -1.23
C ALA A 55 13.34 -25.06 -0.19
N GLN A 56 13.73 -24.99 1.09
CA GLN A 56 12.98 -25.57 2.21
C GLN A 56 11.60 -24.91 2.35
N ALA A 57 11.53 -23.57 2.27
CA ALA A 57 10.27 -22.83 2.37
C ALA A 57 9.28 -23.20 1.27
N GLN A 58 9.74 -23.33 0.03
CA GLN A 58 8.88 -23.74 -1.08
C GLN A 58 8.27 -25.13 -0.85
N THR A 59 9.07 -26.05 -0.35
CA THR A 59 8.61 -27.43 -0.02
C THR A 59 7.62 -27.42 1.15
N ALA A 60 7.97 -26.75 2.24
CA ALA A 60 7.16 -26.73 3.46
C ALA A 60 5.81 -26.02 3.27
N LEU A 61 5.77 -24.99 2.46
CA LEU A 61 4.55 -24.22 2.17
C LEU A 61 3.76 -24.75 0.97
N GLY A 62 4.29 -25.72 0.22
CA GLY A 62 3.68 -26.23 -1.01
C GLY A 62 3.61 -25.15 -2.11
N ILE A 63 4.57 -24.24 -2.15
CA ILE A 63 4.60 -23.09 -3.05
C ILE A 63 5.75 -23.23 -4.06
N THR A 64 5.47 -22.93 -5.32
CA THR A 64 6.51 -22.79 -6.34
C THR A 64 6.63 -21.32 -6.75
N LEU A 65 7.77 -20.72 -6.50
CA LEU A 65 8.05 -19.32 -6.85
C LEU A 65 8.65 -19.20 -8.26
N SER A 66 8.22 -18.18 -9.00
CA SER A 66 8.92 -17.75 -10.22
C SER A 66 10.29 -17.17 -9.89
N GLU A 67 11.17 -17.06 -10.90
CA GLU A 67 12.52 -16.48 -10.67
C GLU A 67 12.46 -15.03 -10.16
N LYS A 68 11.52 -14.21 -10.63
CA LYS A 68 11.31 -12.86 -10.10
C LYS A 68 10.86 -12.87 -8.64
N GLN A 69 10.00 -13.79 -8.25
CA GLN A 69 9.59 -13.93 -6.85
C GLN A 69 10.74 -14.41 -5.97
N LYS A 70 11.57 -15.35 -6.43
CA LYS A 70 12.80 -15.76 -5.72
C LYS A 70 13.78 -14.60 -5.58
N GLN A 71 13.95 -13.80 -6.66
CA GLN A 71 14.77 -12.59 -6.61
C GLN A 71 14.25 -11.60 -5.56
N ALA A 72 12.95 -11.39 -5.48
CA ALA A 72 12.33 -10.53 -4.46
C ALA A 72 12.64 -11.04 -3.04
N VAL A 73 12.57 -12.35 -2.80
CA VAL A 73 12.92 -12.93 -1.50
C VAL A 73 14.40 -12.69 -1.19
N ARG A 74 15.32 -13.01 -2.11
CA ARG A 74 16.77 -12.76 -1.92
C ARG A 74 17.07 -11.30 -1.60
N MET A 75 16.48 -10.39 -2.36
CA MET A 75 16.66 -8.95 -2.19
C MET A 75 16.37 -8.50 -0.74
N VAL A 76 15.30 -9.02 -0.13
CA VAL A 76 14.91 -8.67 1.25
C VAL A 76 15.98 -9.10 2.26
N PHE A 77 16.61 -10.26 2.08
CA PHE A 77 17.63 -10.75 3.01
C PHE A 77 19.03 -10.16 2.76
N GLN A 78 19.23 -9.50 1.63
CA GLN A 78 20.48 -8.84 1.27
C GLN A 78 20.51 -7.35 1.59
N ASN A 79 19.36 -6.72 1.89
CA ASN A 79 19.26 -5.27 2.06
C ASN A 79 18.48 -4.88 3.32
N GLN A 80 18.81 -3.75 3.92
CA GLN A 80 18.13 -3.18 5.08
C GLN A 80 16.75 -2.61 4.75
N ILE A 81 16.56 -2.13 3.52
CA ILE A 81 15.30 -1.64 3.01
C ILE A 81 15.10 -2.16 1.58
N SER A 82 13.91 -2.65 1.30
CA SER A 82 13.56 -3.23 0.01
C SER A 82 12.13 -2.91 -0.38
N ILE A 83 11.87 -2.84 -1.67
CA ILE A 83 10.54 -2.59 -2.23
C ILE A 83 10.11 -3.76 -3.12
N ILE A 84 8.90 -4.26 -2.90
CA ILE A 84 8.23 -5.18 -3.81
C ILE A 84 6.98 -4.48 -4.34
N THR A 85 6.91 -4.28 -5.64
CA THR A 85 5.73 -3.72 -6.30
C THR A 85 5.18 -4.66 -7.36
N GLY A 86 3.90 -4.54 -7.65
CA GLY A 86 3.23 -5.33 -8.67
C GLY A 86 1.72 -5.27 -8.55
N GLY A 87 1.04 -5.49 -9.66
CA GLY A 87 -0.41 -5.46 -9.72
C GLY A 87 -1.11 -6.54 -8.88
N PRO A 88 -2.44 -6.54 -8.87
CA PRO A 88 -3.21 -7.56 -8.18
C PRO A 88 -2.97 -8.95 -8.79
N GLY A 89 -2.83 -9.97 -7.94
CA GLY A 89 -2.62 -11.35 -8.37
C GLY A 89 -1.20 -11.72 -8.83
N THR A 90 -0.20 -10.83 -8.65
CA THR A 90 1.20 -11.11 -8.98
C THR A 90 1.93 -11.93 -7.91
N GLY A 91 1.26 -12.24 -6.79
CA GLY A 91 1.79 -13.11 -5.74
C GLY A 91 2.60 -12.38 -4.66
N LYS A 92 2.40 -11.07 -4.46
CA LYS A 92 3.04 -10.31 -3.37
C LYS A 92 2.87 -10.99 -2.00
N THR A 93 1.65 -11.40 -1.66
CA THR A 93 1.35 -12.12 -0.41
C THR A 93 2.03 -13.48 -0.34
N THR A 94 2.16 -14.18 -1.46
CA THR A 94 2.88 -15.47 -1.53
C THR A 94 4.37 -15.27 -1.23
N VAL A 95 4.97 -14.24 -1.81
CA VAL A 95 6.36 -13.86 -1.55
C VAL A 95 6.55 -13.50 -0.07
N LEU A 96 5.63 -12.71 0.51
CA LEU A 96 5.67 -12.35 1.93
C LEU A 96 5.62 -13.58 2.82
N LYS A 97 4.76 -14.56 2.56
CA LYS A 97 4.72 -15.84 3.32
C LYS A 97 6.06 -16.55 3.34
N VAL A 98 6.72 -16.63 2.19
CA VAL A 98 8.04 -17.26 2.08
C VAL A 98 9.10 -16.46 2.83
N ILE A 99 9.07 -15.13 2.75
CA ILE A 99 9.97 -14.25 3.51
C ILE A 99 9.79 -14.48 5.02
N LEU A 100 8.56 -14.51 5.52
CA LEU A 100 8.26 -14.71 6.94
C LEU A 100 8.73 -16.09 7.43
N TYR A 101 8.52 -17.13 6.64
CA TYR A 101 9.01 -18.47 6.93
C TYR A 101 10.54 -18.50 7.07
N ILE A 102 11.25 -17.93 6.11
CA ILE A 102 12.72 -17.87 6.13
C ILE A 102 13.21 -17.01 7.29
N HIS A 103 12.59 -15.86 7.53
CA HIS A 103 12.92 -14.94 8.61
C HIS A 103 12.85 -15.64 9.98
N ALA A 104 11.84 -16.47 10.23
CA ALA A 104 11.70 -17.23 11.47
C ALA A 104 12.83 -18.24 11.70
N ILE A 105 13.48 -18.72 10.64
CA ILE A 105 14.59 -19.66 10.72
C ILE A 105 15.93 -18.91 10.88
N VAL A 106 16.17 -17.89 10.06
CA VAL A 106 17.48 -17.24 9.90
C VAL A 106 17.66 -16.10 10.90
N CYS A 107 16.72 -15.16 10.96
CA CYS A 107 16.85 -13.93 11.75
C CYS A 107 16.33 -14.09 13.18
N ARG A 108 15.24 -14.83 13.35
CA ARG A 108 14.57 -15.10 14.64
C ARG A 108 14.20 -13.86 15.47
N SER A 109 14.17 -12.70 14.83
CA SER A 109 13.73 -11.46 15.47
C SER A 109 12.21 -11.29 15.37
N GLN A 110 11.66 -10.43 16.22
CA GLN A 110 10.24 -10.09 16.15
C GLN A 110 9.89 -9.50 14.80
N VAL A 111 8.72 -9.88 14.29
CA VAL A 111 8.13 -9.37 13.03
C VAL A 111 6.98 -8.45 13.39
N GLN A 112 6.83 -7.35 12.67
CA GLN A 112 5.65 -6.50 12.74
C GLN A 112 5.11 -6.24 11.34
N LEU A 113 3.84 -6.60 11.14
CA LEU A 113 3.13 -6.44 9.88
C LEU A 113 2.14 -5.28 10.00
N MET A 114 2.22 -4.34 9.06
CA MET A 114 1.41 -3.13 9.08
C MET A 114 0.80 -2.83 7.73
N ALA A 115 -0.39 -2.22 7.74
CA ALA A 115 -1.04 -1.70 6.54
C ALA A 115 -1.74 -0.36 6.85
N PRO A 116 -2.00 0.51 5.85
CA PRO A 116 -2.70 1.77 6.07
C PRO A 116 -4.15 1.61 6.54
N THR A 117 -4.81 0.53 6.18
CA THR A 117 -6.24 0.29 6.47
C THR A 117 -6.47 -0.99 7.27
N GLY A 118 -7.51 -0.99 8.10
CA GLY A 118 -7.90 -2.18 8.90
C GLY A 118 -8.26 -3.39 8.02
N ARG A 119 -8.87 -3.16 6.84
CA ARG A 119 -9.18 -4.26 5.90
C ARG A 119 -7.91 -4.90 5.34
N ALA A 120 -6.92 -4.10 4.98
CA ALA A 120 -5.64 -4.61 4.49
C ALA A 120 -4.88 -5.35 5.58
N ALA A 121 -4.83 -4.81 6.80
CA ALA A 121 -4.21 -5.47 7.96
C ALA A 121 -4.85 -6.83 8.24
N ARG A 122 -6.19 -6.90 8.29
CA ARG A 122 -6.92 -8.16 8.49
C ARG A 122 -6.62 -9.19 7.38
N ARG A 123 -6.67 -8.78 6.11
CA ARG A 123 -6.33 -9.67 4.98
C ARG A 123 -4.89 -10.18 5.05
N MET A 124 -3.96 -9.35 5.51
CA MET A 124 -2.57 -9.72 5.72
C MET A 124 -2.47 -10.73 6.86
N ALA A 125 -3.13 -10.51 8.01
CA ALA A 125 -3.20 -11.46 9.12
C ALA A 125 -3.72 -12.84 8.68
N GLU A 126 -4.91 -12.87 8.04
CA GLU A 126 -5.53 -14.10 7.54
C GLU A 126 -4.65 -14.84 6.53
N SER A 127 -4.00 -14.09 5.64
CA SER A 127 -3.18 -14.69 4.58
C SER A 127 -1.83 -15.18 5.05
N THR A 128 -1.21 -14.55 6.05
CA THR A 128 0.13 -14.91 6.56
C THR A 128 0.11 -15.78 7.81
N GLY A 129 -1.03 -15.86 8.50
CA GLY A 129 -1.15 -16.51 9.80
C GLY A 129 -0.58 -15.69 10.96
N HIS A 130 -0.23 -14.41 10.75
CA HIS A 130 0.22 -13.49 11.77
C HIS A 130 -0.97 -12.65 12.27
N GLU A 131 -1.59 -13.07 13.37
CA GLU A 131 -2.81 -12.45 13.92
C GLU A 131 -2.58 -11.04 14.45
N ASP A 132 -1.35 -10.67 14.76
CA ASP A 132 -0.92 -9.37 15.28
C ASP A 132 -0.69 -8.30 14.20
N ALA A 133 -0.98 -8.59 12.93
CA ALA A 133 -0.96 -7.60 11.87
C ALA A 133 -1.95 -6.46 12.17
N SER A 134 -1.49 -5.21 12.10
CA SER A 134 -2.24 -4.05 12.57
C SER A 134 -2.26 -2.90 11.57
N THR A 135 -3.08 -1.89 11.83
CA THR A 135 -2.99 -0.66 11.06
C THR A 135 -1.73 0.13 11.45
N MET A 136 -1.18 0.90 10.49
CA MET A 136 -0.06 1.79 10.80
C MET A 136 -0.38 2.75 11.96
N HIS A 137 -1.57 3.35 11.97
CA HIS A 137 -1.97 4.26 13.05
C HIS A 137 -1.93 3.58 14.42
N MET A 138 -2.37 2.33 14.51
CA MET A 138 -2.35 1.56 15.76
C MET A 138 -0.92 1.18 16.15
N ALA A 139 -0.12 0.66 15.20
CA ALA A 139 1.26 0.27 15.43
C ALA A 139 2.18 1.43 15.82
N LEU A 140 1.90 2.62 15.31
CA LEU A 140 2.68 3.84 15.55
C LEU A 140 2.15 4.66 16.75
N GLY A 141 1.10 4.20 17.44
CA GLY A 141 0.50 4.91 18.57
C GLY A 141 -0.17 6.24 18.19
N LEU A 142 -0.66 6.37 16.96
CA LEU A 142 -1.28 7.60 16.45
C LEU A 142 -2.80 7.67 16.67
N LEU A 143 -3.35 6.82 17.56
CA LEU A 143 -4.77 6.78 17.90
C LEU A 143 -5.00 7.36 19.29
N GLY A 144 -5.87 8.38 19.38
CA GLY A 144 -6.33 8.99 20.65
C GLY A 144 -5.63 10.29 21.02
N ASP A 145 -5.95 10.82 22.22
CA ASP A 145 -5.47 12.10 22.77
C ASP A 145 -3.96 12.14 23.06
N PHE A 146 -3.23 11.06 22.80
CA PHE A 146 -1.77 10.98 22.92
C PHE A 146 -1.03 11.60 21.73
N ALA A 147 -1.73 12.07 20.70
CA ALA A 147 -1.15 12.78 19.56
C ALA A 147 -0.47 14.11 19.92
N ASP A 148 -0.71 14.64 21.12
CA ASP A 148 -0.13 15.90 21.61
C ASP A 148 1.25 15.74 22.28
N TYR A 149 1.76 14.52 22.48
CA TYR A 149 3.11 14.28 22.96
C TYR A 149 4.09 14.19 21.77
N GLU A 150 4.36 15.31 21.10
CA GLU A 150 5.31 15.38 19.98
C GLU A 150 6.75 14.98 20.35
N ASP A 151 7.09 14.90 21.64
CA ASP A 151 8.48 14.76 22.09
C ASP A 151 8.91 13.32 22.45
N ALA A 152 8.00 12.37 22.67
CA ALA A 152 8.35 11.00 23.01
C ALA A 152 8.17 10.07 21.82
N VAL A 153 9.24 9.83 21.05
CA VAL A 153 9.24 8.84 19.98
C VAL A 153 9.43 7.44 20.58
N GLU A 154 8.36 6.66 20.63
CA GLU A 154 8.45 5.24 20.94
C GLU A 154 8.90 4.47 19.71
N TYR A 155 10.01 3.72 19.82
CA TYR A 155 10.55 2.94 18.73
C TYR A 155 9.80 1.61 18.56
N LEU A 156 9.64 1.20 17.30
CA LEU A 156 9.16 -0.13 16.96
C LEU A 156 10.21 -1.18 17.34
N GLU A 157 9.81 -2.15 18.16
CA GLU A 157 10.75 -3.13 18.72
C GLU A 157 11.13 -4.25 17.75
N ALA A 158 10.34 -4.43 16.67
CA ALA A 158 10.54 -5.51 15.71
C ALA A 158 11.83 -5.37 14.90
N GLY A 159 12.52 -6.48 14.71
CA GLY A 159 13.71 -6.54 13.85
C GLY A 159 13.38 -6.64 12.35
N PHE A 160 12.14 -7.04 12.02
CA PHE A 160 11.61 -7.03 10.66
C PHE A 160 10.25 -6.33 10.61
N LEU A 161 10.15 -5.34 9.75
CA LEU A 161 8.96 -4.51 9.56
C LEU A 161 8.47 -4.66 8.12
N ASN A 162 7.26 -5.15 7.95
CA ASN A 162 6.57 -5.16 6.66
C ASN A 162 5.46 -4.12 6.64
N LEU A 163 5.48 -3.26 5.65
CA LEU A 163 4.43 -2.31 5.37
C LEU A 163 3.79 -2.65 4.03
N ASP A 164 2.54 -3.11 4.05
CA ASP A 164 1.77 -3.44 2.86
C ASP A 164 0.87 -2.28 2.43
N GLU A 165 0.42 -2.29 1.17
CA GLU A 165 -0.39 -1.24 0.53
C GLU A 165 0.22 0.17 0.66
N VAL A 166 1.55 0.28 0.49
CA VAL A 166 2.31 1.54 0.69
C VAL A 166 1.88 2.65 -0.27
N SER A 167 1.25 2.35 -1.41
CA SER A 167 0.66 3.35 -2.30
C SER A 167 -0.33 4.29 -1.61
N MET A 168 -0.96 3.86 -0.51
CA MET A 168 -1.91 4.65 0.28
C MET A 168 -1.25 5.47 1.40
N VAL A 169 0.06 5.38 1.58
CA VAL A 169 0.80 6.07 2.65
C VAL A 169 1.17 7.46 2.19
N ASP A 170 0.70 8.48 2.91
CA ASP A 170 1.08 9.88 2.69
C ASP A 170 2.42 10.24 3.36
N MET A 171 2.89 11.47 3.11
CA MET A 171 4.18 11.93 3.63
C MET A 171 4.23 11.94 5.16
N HIS A 172 3.15 12.34 5.83
CA HIS A 172 3.11 12.39 7.28
C HIS A 172 3.19 11.00 7.91
N LEU A 173 2.37 10.08 7.43
CA LEU A 173 2.35 8.70 7.91
C LEU A 173 3.67 7.97 7.60
N GLY A 174 4.26 8.25 6.43
CA GLY A 174 5.60 7.78 6.07
C GLY A 174 6.68 8.32 7.02
N TYR A 175 6.65 9.61 7.33
CA TYR A 175 7.55 10.22 8.31
C TYR A 175 7.40 9.60 9.70
N GLU A 176 6.16 9.46 10.19
CA GLU A 176 5.88 8.84 11.49
C GLU A 176 6.36 7.39 11.57
N PHE A 177 6.31 6.66 10.47
CA PHE A 177 6.89 5.31 10.37
C PHE A 177 8.41 5.35 10.46
N PHE A 178 9.09 6.07 9.55
CA PHE A 178 10.56 6.03 9.47
C PHE A 178 11.25 6.55 10.72
N ARG A 179 10.68 7.54 11.42
CA ARG A 179 11.26 8.08 12.65
C ARG A 179 11.20 7.10 13.84
N ARG A 180 10.31 6.09 13.78
CA ARG A 180 10.15 5.06 14.82
C ARG A 180 10.88 3.77 14.52
N VAL A 181 11.43 3.61 13.33
CA VAL A 181 12.14 2.39 12.96
C VAL A 181 13.57 2.41 13.52
N LYS A 182 13.93 1.39 14.30
CA LYS A 182 15.31 1.22 14.79
C LYS A 182 16.30 1.07 13.64
N PRO A 183 17.55 1.57 13.77
CA PRO A 183 18.56 1.44 12.72
C PRO A 183 18.79 0.00 12.26
N ALA A 184 18.81 -0.96 13.20
CA ALA A 184 19.06 -2.38 12.91
C ALA A 184 17.85 -3.12 12.31
N SER A 185 16.65 -2.54 12.32
CA SER A 185 15.46 -3.21 11.79
C SER A 185 15.45 -3.23 10.27
N ARG A 186 15.13 -4.37 9.69
CA ARG A 186 14.94 -4.55 8.25
C ARG A 186 13.55 -4.13 7.83
N ILE A 187 13.43 -3.43 6.71
CA ILE A 187 12.16 -2.89 6.20
C ILE A 187 11.84 -3.52 4.85
N LEU A 188 10.61 -4.01 4.72
CA LEU A 188 10.01 -4.38 3.45
C LEU A 188 8.79 -3.51 3.18
N LEU A 189 8.83 -2.77 2.09
CA LEU A 189 7.71 -1.97 1.58
C LEU A 189 7.04 -2.73 0.43
N VAL A 190 5.75 -3.00 0.56
CA VAL A 190 4.96 -3.74 -0.44
C VAL A 190 3.81 -2.87 -0.91
N GLY A 191 3.57 -2.83 -2.21
CA GLY A 191 2.47 -2.04 -2.75
C GLY A 191 2.28 -2.26 -4.25
N ASP A 192 1.41 -1.44 -4.81
CA ASP A 192 1.16 -1.39 -6.24
C ASP A 192 1.22 0.07 -6.68
N VAL A 193 2.25 0.41 -7.46
CA VAL A 193 2.50 1.78 -7.92
C VAL A 193 1.39 2.31 -8.85
N ASP A 194 0.61 1.41 -9.43
CA ASP A 194 -0.47 1.74 -10.35
C ASP A 194 -1.84 1.87 -9.66
N GLN A 195 -1.91 1.58 -8.34
CA GLN A 195 -3.11 1.84 -7.53
C GLN A 195 -3.25 3.33 -7.18
N LEU A 196 -4.43 3.68 -6.65
CA LEU A 196 -4.71 5.04 -6.21
C LEU A 196 -3.67 5.50 -5.17
N PRO A 197 -3.15 6.73 -5.31
CA PRO A 197 -2.22 7.29 -4.34
C PRO A 197 -2.92 7.60 -3.02
N SER A 198 -2.14 8.02 -2.03
CA SER A 198 -2.65 8.48 -0.74
C SER A 198 -3.63 9.65 -0.88
N VAL A 199 -4.60 9.75 0.03
CA VAL A 199 -5.50 10.91 0.12
C VAL A 199 -4.77 12.12 0.69
N GLY A 200 -3.83 11.89 1.61
CA GLY A 200 -2.95 12.92 2.16
C GLY A 200 -1.86 13.36 1.18
N ALA A 201 -1.17 14.44 1.52
CA ALA A 201 -0.11 14.99 0.67
C ALA A 201 1.11 14.06 0.57
N GLY A 202 1.62 13.89 -0.64
CA GLY A 202 2.82 13.13 -0.96
C GLY A 202 2.53 11.76 -1.57
N ASP A 203 3.29 11.40 -2.58
CA ASP A 203 3.28 10.06 -3.23
C ASP A 203 4.58 9.34 -2.85
N VAL A 204 4.67 8.96 -1.56
CA VAL A 204 5.89 8.41 -0.96
C VAL A 204 6.38 7.17 -1.71
N PHE A 205 5.48 6.24 -2.00
CA PHE A 205 5.85 4.97 -2.63
C PHE A 205 6.44 5.16 -4.03
N ARG A 206 5.80 5.98 -4.86
CA ARG A 206 6.28 6.29 -6.22
C ARG A 206 7.62 7.04 -6.19
N GLN A 207 7.79 7.96 -5.25
CA GLN A 207 9.05 8.70 -5.08
C GLN A 207 10.18 7.79 -4.63
N LEU A 208 9.94 6.86 -3.70
CA LEU A 208 10.93 5.88 -3.25
C LEU A 208 11.35 4.92 -4.38
N ILE A 209 10.43 4.49 -5.22
CA ILE A 209 10.74 3.69 -6.40
C ILE A 209 11.53 4.53 -7.42
N GLY A 210 11.06 5.76 -7.68
CA GLY A 210 11.64 6.66 -8.69
C GLY A 210 13.03 7.19 -8.35
N CYS A 211 13.43 7.21 -7.07
CA CYS A 211 14.77 7.64 -6.68
C CYS A 211 15.88 6.69 -7.16
N GLY A 212 15.56 5.42 -7.44
CA GLY A 212 16.49 4.42 -7.95
C GLY A 212 17.59 3.98 -6.98
N LEU A 213 17.50 4.38 -5.70
CA LEU A 213 18.51 4.05 -4.68
C LEU A 213 18.11 2.84 -3.83
N ILE A 214 16.83 2.58 -3.66
CA ILE A 214 16.30 1.46 -2.90
C ILE A 214 16.15 0.27 -3.83
N PRO A 215 16.58 -0.95 -3.44
CA PRO A 215 16.35 -2.15 -4.23
C PRO A 215 14.85 -2.41 -4.43
N VAL A 216 14.45 -2.57 -5.70
CA VAL A 216 13.04 -2.76 -6.11
C VAL A 216 12.93 -4.04 -6.93
N THR A 217 11.96 -4.88 -6.59
CA THR A 217 11.52 -5.97 -7.47
C THR A 217 10.08 -5.73 -7.96
N VAL A 218 9.90 -5.70 -9.26
CA VAL A 218 8.59 -5.58 -9.92
C VAL A 218 8.07 -6.96 -10.26
N LEU A 219 6.97 -7.37 -9.63
CA LEU A 219 6.28 -8.62 -9.94
C LEU A 219 5.25 -8.38 -11.05
N ASP A 220 5.53 -8.88 -12.24
CA ASP A 220 4.73 -8.65 -13.46
C ASP A 220 3.95 -9.87 -13.94
N LEU A 221 4.23 -11.07 -13.40
CA LEU A 221 3.51 -12.27 -13.74
C LEU A 221 2.20 -12.37 -12.97
N VAL A 222 1.08 -12.33 -13.67
CA VAL A 222 -0.25 -12.51 -13.08
C VAL A 222 -0.58 -14.00 -13.06
N PHE A 223 -0.73 -14.56 -11.86
CA PHE A 223 -1.06 -15.98 -11.63
C PHE A 223 -2.55 -16.25 -11.54
N ARG A 224 -3.40 -15.23 -11.35
CA ARG A 224 -4.86 -15.37 -11.35
C ARG A 224 -5.37 -15.57 -12.79
N GLN A 225 -6.39 -16.42 -12.93
CA GLN A 225 -7.17 -16.57 -14.18
C GLN A 225 -7.59 -15.17 -14.67
N GLY A 226 -7.08 -14.71 -15.82
CA GLY A 226 -7.49 -13.39 -16.25
C GLY A 226 -6.64 -12.67 -17.29
N LYS A 227 -5.69 -13.34 -17.93
CA LYS A 227 -4.98 -12.70 -19.06
C LYS A 227 -5.93 -12.24 -20.19
N THR A 228 -7.12 -12.83 -20.26
CA THR A 228 -8.16 -12.55 -21.27
C THR A 228 -9.35 -11.78 -20.68
N SER A 229 -9.42 -11.54 -19.37
CA SER A 229 -10.52 -10.80 -18.73
C SER A 229 -10.52 -9.34 -19.15
N ASN A 230 -11.69 -8.83 -19.54
CA ASN A 230 -11.89 -7.41 -19.87
C ASN A 230 -11.59 -6.50 -18.67
N ILE A 231 -11.82 -6.96 -17.43
CA ILE A 231 -11.46 -6.21 -16.22
C ILE A 231 -9.97 -5.90 -16.23
N HIS A 232 -9.12 -6.91 -16.45
CA HIS A 232 -7.66 -6.74 -16.45
C HIS A 232 -7.18 -5.95 -17.67
N LEU A 233 -7.72 -6.28 -18.86
CA LEU A 233 -7.35 -5.58 -20.10
C LEU A 233 -7.71 -4.09 -20.04
N ASN A 234 -8.90 -3.76 -19.56
CA ASN A 234 -9.35 -2.38 -19.41
C ASN A 234 -8.57 -1.60 -18.34
N ALA A 235 -8.23 -2.23 -17.21
CA ALA A 235 -7.36 -1.61 -16.22
C ALA A 235 -6.00 -1.20 -16.84
N ARG A 236 -5.37 -2.06 -17.64
CA ARG A 236 -4.13 -1.73 -18.37
C ARG A 236 -4.32 -0.61 -19.38
N LYS A 237 -5.47 -0.58 -20.09
CA LYS A 237 -5.80 0.51 -21.02
C LYS A 237 -5.96 1.84 -20.28
N MET A 238 -6.63 1.85 -19.12
CA MET A 238 -6.77 3.04 -18.27
C MET A 238 -5.40 3.59 -17.85
N LEU A 239 -4.48 2.73 -17.40
CA LEU A 239 -3.11 3.12 -17.07
C LEU A 239 -2.34 3.70 -18.26
N ALA A 240 -2.64 3.26 -19.46
CA ALA A 240 -2.08 3.78 -20.70
C ALA A 240 -2.85 5.00 -21.26
N ASN A 241 -3.77 5.60 -20.52
CA ASN A 241 -4.67 6.70 -20.95
C ASN A 241 -5.48 6.36 -22.22
N ARG A 242 -5.84 5.11 -22.41
CA ARG A 242 -6.68 4.65 -23.52
C ARG A 242 -8.13 4.50 -23.07
N THR A 243 -9.07 4.78 -23.98
CA THR A 243 -10.52 4.75 -23.72
C THR A 243 -11.27 3.71 -24.55
N ASP A 244 -10.56 2.93 -25.36
CA ASP A 244 -11.10 1.85 -26.20
C ASP A 244 -11.37 0.58 -25.39
N PHE A 245 -12.28 0.67 -24.41
CA PHE A 245 -12.58 -0.44 -23.50
C PHE A 245 -13.30 -1.60 -24.19
N GLY A 246 -12.94 -2.82 -23.77
CA GLY A 246 -13.69 -4.02 -24.13
C GLY A 246 -14.79 -4.28 -23.13
N PHE A 247 -15.97 -4.64 -23.62
CA PHE A 247 -17.13 -5.00 -22.79
C PHE A 247 -17.52 -6.47 -23.04
N GLY A 248 -18.06 -7.11 -22.04
CA GLY A 248 -18.49 -8.51 -22.08
C GLY A 248 -19.13 -8.90 -20.75
N ASP A 249 -19.28 -10.19 -20.51
CA ASP A 249 -19.95 -10.70 -19.30
C ASP A 249 -19.22 -10.34 -18.00
N ASP A 250 -17.88 -10.19 -18.08
CA ASP A 250 -17.01 -9.86 -16.94
C ASP A 250 -16.79 -8.36 -16.73
N PHE A 251 -17.18 -7.51 -17.69
CA PHE A 251 -17.03 -6.06 -17.59
C PHE A 251 -18.09 -5.35 -18.45
N GLN A 252 -19.00 -4.64 -17.79
CA GLN A 252 -20.10 -3.95 -18.43
C GLN A 252 -20.09 -2.46 -18.09
N PHE A 253 -20.62 -1.65 -18.98
CA PHE A 253 -20.85 -0.23 -18.78
C PHE A 253 -22.30 0.10 -19.00
N VAL A 254 -22.95 0.70 -18.00
CA VAL A 254 -24.33 1.15 -18.07
C VAL A 254 -24.36 2.66 -17.98
N SER A 255 -24.89 3.33 -19.00
CA SER A 255 -25.04 4.78 -19.04
C SER A 255 -26.36 5.19 -18.37
N CYS A 256 -26.31 6.16 -17.47
CA CYS A 256 -27.45 6.76 -16.81
C CYS A 256 -27.42 8.28 -17.01
N ASN A 257 -28.62 8.90 -17.13
CA ASN A 257 -28.76 10.33 -17.43
C ASN A 257 -28.87 11.20 -16.17
N SER A 258 -29.11 10.59 -14.99
CA SER A 258 -29.24 11.30 -13.72
C SER A 258 -28.69 10.47 -12.54
N ALA A 259 -28.47 11.15 -11.41
CA ALA A 259 -28.07 10.48 -10.17
C ALA A 259 -29.17 9.54 -9.63
N ASP A 260 -30.43 9.90 -9.81
CA ASP A 260 -31.59 9.06 -9.41
C ASP A 260 -31.67 7.80 -10.25
N GLU A 261 -31.50 7.92 -11.57
CA GLU A 261 -31.43 6.77 -12.48
C GLU A 261 -30.27 5.86 -12.14
N THR A 262 -29.09 6.44 -11.86
CA THR A 262 -27.92 5.68 -11.41
C THR A 262 -28.19 4.92 -10.13
N ALA A 263 -28.80 5.56 -9.12
CA ALA A 263 -29.13 4.92 -7.85
C ALA A 263 -30.16 3.79 -8.03
N ALA A 264 -31.16 3.97 -8.89
CA ALA A 264 -32.14 2.93 -9.20
C ALA A 264 -31.49 1.74 -9.90
N MET A 265 -30.65 1.99 -10.90
CA MET A 265 -29.91 0.95 -11.64
C MET A 265 -28.95 0.17 -10.72
N VAL A 266 -28.19 0.86 -9.87
CA VAL A 266 -27.29 0.22 -8.92
C VAL A 266 -28.04 -0.70 -7.96
N ARG A 267 -29.20 -0.26 -7.42
CA ARG A 267 -30.02 -1.11 -6.55
C ARG A 267 -30.54 -2.35 -7.28
N GLN A 268 -31.02 -2.18 -8.50
CA GLN A 268 -31.50 -3.31 -9.31
C GLN A 268 -30.39 -4.33 -9.56
N LEU A 269 -29.24 -3.89 -10.06
CA LEU A 269 -28.11 -4.77 -10.34
C LEU A 269 -27.59 -5.46 -9.09
N TYR A 270 -27.52 -4.73 -7.95
CA TYR A 270 -27.12 -5.32 -6.69
C TYR A 270 -28.06 -6.44 -6.24
N GLN A 271 -29.40 -6.21 -6.31
CA GLN A 271 -30.39 -7.21 -5.93
C GLN A 271 -30.34 -8.45 -6.85
N GLU A 272 -30.18 -8.25 -8.15
CA GLU A 272 -30.05 -9.34 -9.12
C GLU A 272 -28.79 -10.17 -8.87
N GLU A 273 -27.64 -9.51 -8.66
CA GLU A 273 -26.38 -10.21 -8.43
C GLU A 273 -26.31 -10.85 -7.03
N ALA A 274 -26.87 -10.19 -6.01
CA ALA A 274 -26.96 -10.75 -4.67
C ALA A 274 -27.86 -12.00 -4.62
N ALA A 275 -28.96 -11.99 -5.39
CA ALA A 275 -29.82 -13.17 -5.52
C ALA A 275 -29.13 -14.35 -6.22
N ARG A 276 -28.20 -14.08 -7.16
CA ARG A 276 -27.45 -15.13 -7.88
C ARG A 276 -26.26 -15.66 -7.09
N ASN A 277 -25.51 -14.76 -6.45
CA ASN A 277 -24.18 -15.07 -5.90
C ASN A 277 -24.12 -15.03 -4.37
N GLY A 278 -25.15 -14.50 -3.69
CA GLY A 278 -25.16 -14.26 -2.25
C GLY A 278 -24.60 -12.87 -1.90
N LEU A 279 -25.09 -12.32 -0.78
CA LEU A 279 -24.78 -10.95 -0.32
C LEU A 279 -23.26 -10.75 -0.08
N ASP A 280 -22.57 -11.75 0.42
CA ASP A 280 -21.15 -11.68 0.76
C ASP A 280 -20.22 -11.61 -0.47
N HIS A 281 -20.77 -11.88 -1.66
CA HIS A 281 -20.00 -11.91 -2.91
C HIS A 281 -20.24 -10.71 -3.81
N VAL A 282 -21.11 -9.78 -3.42
CA VAL A 282 -21.44 -8.57 -4.19
C VAL A 282 -21.12 -7.32 -3.39
N GLN A 283 -20.48 -6.35 -4.03
CA GLN A 283 -20.12 -5.08 -3.39
C GLN A 283 -20.38 -3.90 -4.32
N ILE A 284 -21.01 -2.85 -3.77
CA ILE A 284 -21.14 -1.56 -4.44
C ILE A 284 -19.97 -0.66 -4.03
N LEU A 285 -19.32 -0.05 -5.03
CA LEU A 285 -18.32 1.00 -4.82
C LEU A 285 -18.89 2.33 -5.33
N THR A 286 -18.81 3.36 -4.51
CA THR A 286 -19.24 4.72 -4.86
C THR A 286 -18.21 5.74 -4.37
N PRO A 287 -17.93 6.82 -5.14
CA PRO A 287 -16.99 7.86 -4.73
C PRO A 287 -17.54 8.76 -3.60
N TYR A 288 -18.85 8.74 -3.35
CA TYR A 288 -19.50 9.60 -2.36
C TYR A 288 -19.99 8.78 -1.16
N ARG A 289 -19.74 9.28 0.04
CA ARG A 289 -20.29 8.71 1.28
C ARG A 289 -21.66 9.31 1.63
N VAL A 290 -21.77 10.62 1.49
CA VAL A 290 -22.95 11.42 1.86
C VAL A 290 -23.29 12.44 0.78
N LYS A 291 -24.44 13.10 0.88
CA LYS A 291 -24.90 14.24 0.06
C LYS A 291 -25.38 13.91 -1.37
N THR A 292 -25.45 12.64 -1.74
CA THR A 292 -25.97 12.24 -3.05
C THR A 292 -26.86 11.00 -2.92
N VAL A 293 -27.87 10.86 -3.77
CA VAL A 293 -28.80 9.70 -3.79
C VAL A 293 -28.07 8.38 -4.13
N ASN A 294 -26.93 8.47 -4.80
CA ASN A 294 -26.04 7.35 -5.12
C ASN A 294 -24.81 7.26 -4.19
N GLY A 295 -24.84 7.98 -3.07
CA GLY A 295 -23.82 7.87 -2.03
C GLY A 295 -24.00 6.63 -1.16
N ALA A 296 -22.93 6.17 -0.51
CA ALA A 296 -22.93 4.92 0.26
C ALA A 296 -24.03 4.88 1.34
N ASN A 297 -24.25 5.98 2.06
CA ASN A 297 -25.26 6.01 3.14
C ASN A 297 -26.69 5.85 2.59
N GLU A 298 -27.03 6.51 1.49
CA GLU A 298 -28.36 6.41 0.89
C GLU A 298 -28.58 5.06 0.20
N LEU A 299 -27.56 4.53 -0.47
CA LEU A 299 -27.63 3.19 -1.06
C LEU A 299 -27.82 2.12 0.01
N ASN A 300 -27.04 2.15 1.10
CA ASN A 300 -27.20 1.20 2.21
C ASN A 300 -28.62 1.26 2.81
N ARG A 301 -29.11 2.48 3.15
CA ARG A 301 -30.47 2.66 3.71
C ARG A 301 -31.57 2.13 2.79
N SER A 302 -31.34 2.19 1.47
CA SER A 302 -32.33 1.76 0.47
C SER A 302 -32.27 0.26 0.14
N LEU A 303 -31.22 -0.43 0.60
CA LEU A 303 -31.00 -1.87 0.40
C LEU A 303 -31.25 -2.70 1.67
N GLU A 304 -31.33 -2.04 2.85
CA GLU A 304 -31.83 -2.63 4.09
C GLU A 304 -33.36 -2.88 4.01
#